data_dca551dc02a906cec1b80f019a39d845
#
_entry.id   dca551dc02a906cec1b80f019a39d845
#
_cell.length_a   1.000
_cell.length_b   1.000
_cell.length_c   1.000
_cell.angle_alpha   90.00
_cell.angle_beta   90.00
_cell.angle_gamma   90.00
#
_symmetry.space_group_name_H-M   'P 1'
#
loop_
_entity.id
_entity.type
_entity.pdbx_description
1 polymer ?
#
loop_
_entity_poly.entity_id
_entity_poly.type
_entity_poly.pdbx_seq_one_letter_code
_entity_poly.pdbx_strand_id
1 'polypeptide(L)'
;MAVDLWNTAEGRRVRMQCFRRDRRANAECHWCHDPIDYSLGPYTRGGDTMAWSPEHLKPRKTWPQLALDPTNIVAAHFKCNDKRKTKAGIDELGVPSRRW
;
A
#
# COMPACT_ATOMS: atom_id res chain seq x y z
N MET A 1 6.45 -24.22 1.06
CA MET A 1 5.82 -23.12 1.73
C MET A 1 6.30 -21.80 1.16
N ALA A 2 5.38 -20.91 0.87
CA ALA A 2 5.73 -19.64 0.26
C ALA A 2 6.36 -18.70 1.28
N VAL A 3 7.40 -17.99 0.86
CA VAL A 3 8.01 -16.96 1.66
C VAL A 3 7.33 -15.65 1.34
N ASP A 4 6.97 -14.89 2.38
CA ASP A 4 6.42 -13.56 2.18
C ASP A 4 7.57 -12.60 1.92
N LEU A 5 7.85 -12.37 0.65
CA LEU A 5 8.97 -11.54 0.23
C LEU A 5 8.85 -10.10 0.74
N TRP A 6 7.61 -9.65 1.01
CA TRP A 6 7.38 -8.29 1.48
C TRP A 6 7.97 -8.08 2.87
N ASN A 7 7.94 -9.11 3.71
CA ASN A 7 8.43 -9.02 5.09
C ASN A 7 9.88 -9.45 5.21
N THR A 8 10.70 -9.07 4.24
CA THR A 8 12.12 -9.37 4.22
C THR A 8 12.90 -8.05 4.17
N ALA A 9 14.22 -8.15 4.27
CA ALA A 9 15.09 -6.98 4.12
C ALA A 9 14.90 -6.34 2.75
N GLU A 10 14.72 -7.18 1.73
CA GLU A 10 14.49 -6.67 0.38
C GLU A 10 13.14 -5.96 0.29
N GLY A 11 12.12 -6.50 0.92
CA GLY A 11 10.81 -5.86 0.94
C GLY A 11 10.86 -4.49 1.59
N ARG A 12 11.62 -4.38 2.69
CA ARG A 12 11.79 -3.08 3.33
C ARG A 12 12.51 -2.10 2.43
N ARG A 13 13.49 -2.59 1.68
CA ARG A 13 14.25 -1.76 0.73
C ARG A 13 13.33 -1.23 -0.38
N VAL A 14 12.52 -2.12 -0.95
CA VAL A 14 11.57 -1.72 -1.99
C VAL A 14 10.56 -0.73 -1.46
N ARG A 15 10.07 -0.95 -0.24
CA ARG A 15 9.11 -0.02 0.39
C ARG A 15 9.70 1.38 0.50
N MET A 16 10.97 1.48 0.95
CA MET A 16 11.61 2.77 1.07
C MET A 16 11.89 3.41 -0.28
N GLN A 17 12.22 2.61 -1.28
CA GLN A 17 12.38 3.13 -2.63
C GLN A 17 11.08 3.75 -3.13
N CYS A 18 9.96 3.06 -2.91
CA CYS A 18 8.66 3.57 -3.33
C CYS A 18 8.28 4.83 -2.57
N PHE A 19 8.58 4.87 -1.26
CA PHE A 19 8.32 6.06 -0.47
C PHE A 19 9.10 7.26 -1.02
N ARG A 20 10.38 7.08 -1.31
CA ARG A 20 11.21 8.17 -1.83
C ARG A 20 10.74 8.62 -3.21
N ARG A 21 10.36 7.66 -4.05
CA ARG A 21 9.81 7.95 -5.37
C ARG A 21 8.55 8.82 -5.25
N ASP A 22 7.64 8.40 -4.38
CA ASP A 22 6.36 9.07 -4.23
C ASP A 22 6.51 10.44 -3.58
N ARG A 23 7.44 10.55 -2.61
CA ARG A 23 7.74 11.84 -1.99
C ARG A 23 8.28 12.82 -3.02
N ARG A 24 9.20 12.35 -3.86
CA ARG A 24 9.79 13.20 -4.89
C ARG A 24 8.75 13.67 -5.89
N ALA A 25 7.82 12.79 -6.22
CA ALA A 25 6.74 13.11 -7.15
C ALA A 25 5.58 13.83 -6.49
N ASN A 26 5.60 13.93 -5.16
CA ASN A 26 4.50 14.47 -4.38
C ASN A 26 3.19 13.77 -4.73
N ALA A 27 3.25 12.44 -4.82
CA ALA A 27 2.12 11.63 -5.25
C ALA A 27 0.98 11.72 -4.25
N GLU A 28 -0.23 11.82 -4.77
CA GLU A 28 -1.42 11.84 -3.93
C GLU A 28 -1.86 10.41 -3.60
N CYS A 29 -2.77 10.29 -2.63
CA CYS A 29 -3.31 8.99 -2.26
C CYS A 29 -4.07 8.40 -3.45
N HIS A 30 -3.78 7.13 -3.75
CA HIS A 30 -4.41 6.45 -4.87
C HIS A 30 -5.92 6.32 -4.68
N TRP A 31 -6.38 6.26 -3.43
CA TRP A 31 -7.80 6.01 -3.15
C TRP A 31 -8.62 7.29 -3.00
N CYS A 32 -8.17 8.23 -2.16
CA CYS A 32 -8.95 9.45 -1.90
C CYS A 32 -8.46 10.65 -2.70
N HIS A 33 -7.30 10.54 -3.32
CA HIS A 33 -6.69 11.58 -4.16
C HIS A 33 -6.31 12.85 -3.40
N ASP A 34 -6.33 12.81 -2.07
CA ASP A 34 -5.84 13.92 -1.27
C ASP A 34 -4.33 13.85 -1.13
N PRO A 35 -3.68 14.99 -0.90
CA PRO A 35 -2.22 14.99 -0.70
C PRO A 35 -1.81 14.15 0.48
N ILE A 36 -0.62 13.56 0.40
CA ILE A 36 -0.03 12.81 1.49
C ILE A 36 1.05 13.67 2.12
N ASP A 37 1.07 13.72 3.45
CA ASP A 37 2.09 14.46 4.17
C ASP A 37 3.33 13.58 4.34
N TYR A 38 4.27 13.76 3.43
CA TYR A 38 5.48 12.93 3.42
C TYR A 38 6.43 13.26 4.56
N SER A 39 6.20 14.37 5.27
CA SER A 39 7.02 14.70 6.43
C SER A 39 6.77 13.73 7.59
N LEU A 40 5.64 13.02 7.55
CA LEU A 40 5.33 12.02 8.57
C LEU A 40 6.15 10.74 8.41
N GLY A 41 6.82 10.58 7.27
CA GLY A 41 7.52 9.34 6.94
C GLY A 41 6.54 8.24 6.59
N PRO A 42 7.05 7.03 6.29
CA PRO A 42 6.16 5.89 6.05
C PRO A 42 5.43 5.50 7.32
N TYR A 43 4.22 5.01 7.17
CA TYR A 43 3.44 4.56 8.32
C TYR A 43 4.16 3.47 9.09
N THR A 44 4.14 3.58 10.41
CA THR A 44 4.59 2.51 11.30
C THR A 44 3.47 2.24 12.28
N ARG A 45 3.47 1.03 12.84
CA ARG A 45 2.44 0.62 13.77
C ARG A 45 2.32 1.65 14.91
N GLY A 46 1.11 2.13 15.13
CA GLY A 46 0.84 3.12 16.15
C GLY A 46 1.12 4.55 15.74
N GLY A 47 1.57 4.75 14.51
CA GLY A 47 1.84 6.09 14.02
C GLY A 47 0.62 6.77 13.45
N ASP A 48 0.86 7.87 12.75
CA ASP A 48 -0.21 8.67 12.17
C ASP A 48 -0.85 7.93 11.00
N THR A 49 -2.17 7.70 11.07
CA THR A 49 -2.88 6.93 10.05
C THR A 49 -2.99 7.68 8.72
N MET A 50 -2.64 8.94 8.68
CA MET A 50 -2.60 9.71 7.44
C MET A 50 -1.24 9.60 6.75
N ALA A 51 -0.29 8.88 7.34
CA ALA A 51 1.03 8.71 6.76
C ALA A 51 0.98 7.84 5.52
N TRP A 52 2.02 7.98 4.69
CA TRP A 52 2.16 7.17 3.49
C TRP A 52 2.22 5.69 3.83
N SER A 53 1.52 4.91 3.04
CA SER A 53 1.54 3.45 3.14
C SER A 53 1.59 2.88 1.74
N PRO A 54 2.37 1.83 1.51
CA PRO A 54 2.41 1.20 0.18
C PRO A 54 1.15 0.38 -0.06
N GLU A 55 0.54 0.59 -1.20
CA GLU A 55 -0.64 -0.17 -1.60
C GLU A 55 -0.29 -1.02 -2.80
N HIS A 56 -0.52 -2.33 -2.71
CA HIS A 56 -0.30 -3.24 -3.82
C HIS A 56 -1.57 -3.28 -4.67
N LEU A 57 -1.46 -2.89 -5.93
CA LEU A 57 -2.61 -2.92 -6.84
C LEU A 57 -3.10 -4.34 -7.03
N LYS A 58 -2.18 -5.28 -7.24
CA LYS A 58 -2.50 -6.69 -7.26
C LYS A 58 -2.05 -7.30 -5.93
N PRO A 59 -2.98 -7.92 -5.19
CA PRO A 59 -2.69 -8.38 -3.84
C PRO A 59 -1.52 -9.36 -3.78
N ARG A 60 -0.68 -9.21 -2.76
CA ARG A 60 0.47 -10.09 -2.57
C ARG A 60 0.06 -11.55 -2.41
N LYS A 61 -1.11 -11.77 -1.82
CA LYS A 61 -1.58 -13.11 -1.55
C LYS A 61 -1.83 -13.88 -2.85
N THR A 62 -2.41 -13.19 -3.83
CA THR A 62 -2.74 -13.80 -5.13
C THR A 62 -1.60 -13.67 -6.12
N TRP A 63 -0.82 -12.60 -6.01
CA TRP A 63 0.24 -12.28 -6.97
C TRP A 63 1.56 -12.09 -6.24
N PRO A 64 2.09 -13.14 -5.57
CA PRO A 64 3.30 -12.98 -4.77
C PRO A 64 4.50 -12.54 -5.59
N GLN A 65 4.53 -12.86 -6.87
CA GLN A 65 5.63 -12.48 -7.74
C GLN A 65 5.66 -10.97 -8.00
N LEU A 66 4.57 -10.26 -7.69
CA LEU A 66 4.50 -8.82 -7.86
C LEU A 66 4.66 -8.06 -6.55
N ALA A 67 4.96 -8.78 -5.46
CA ALA A 67 5.06 -8.13 -4.15
C ALA A 67 6.17 -7.10 -4.08
N LEU A 68 7.26 -7.31 -4.80
CA LEU A 68 8.41 -6.40 -4.80
C LEU A 68 8.52 -5.58 -6.08
N ASP A 69 7.50 -5.60 -6.90
CA ASP A 69 7.50 -4.86 -8.16
C ASP A 69 7.04 -3.43 -7.90
N PRO A 70 7.92 -2.42 -8.04
CA PRO A 70 7.53 -1.04 -7.75
C PRO A 70 6.36 -0.54 -8.60
N THR A 71 6.17 -1.08 -9.79
CA THR A 71 5.06 -0.66 -10.64
C THR A 71 3.72 -1.17 -10.12
N ASN A 72 3.74 -2.15 -9.21
CA ASN A 72 2.54 -2.67 -8.57
C ASN A 72 2.26 -1.98 -7.23
N ILE A 73 3.10 -1.02 -6.84
CA ILE A 73 3.00 -0.36 -5.54
C ILE A 73 2.71 1.11 -5.76
N VAL A 74 1.64 1.59 -5.16
CA VAL A 74 1.23 2.98 -5.27
C VAL A 74 1.10 3.60 -3.89
N ALA A 75 1.06 4.94 -3.85
CA ALA A 75 0.96 5.69 -2.62
C ALA A 75 -0.46 5.69 -2.10
N ALA A 76 -0.62 5.57 -0.79
CA ALA A 76 -1.94 5.70 -0.17
C ALA A 76 -1.75 6.13 1.27
N HIS A 77 -2.76 6.81 1.85
CA HIS A 77 -2.80 6.99 3.29
C HIS A 77 -3.03 5.63 3.92
N PHE A 78 -2.37 5.37 5.05
CA PHE A 78 -2.59 4.09 5.72
C PHE A 78 -4.07 3.87 6.02
N LYS A 79 -4.76 4.90 6.47
CA LYS A 79 -6.18 4.86 6.78
C LYS A 79 -7.01 4.41 5.57
N CYS A 80 -6.69 4.92 4.39
CA CYS A 80 -7.42 4.55 3.17
C CYS A 80 -7.10 3.12 2.75
N ASN A 81 -5.84 2.74 2.88
CA ASN A 81 -5.38 1.39 2.56
C ASN A 81 -6.05 0.37 3.48
N ASP A 82 -6.09 0.66 4.78
CA ASP A 82 -6.69 -0.22 5.77
C ASP A 82 -8.19 -0.39 5.51
N LYS A 83 -8.86 0.71 5.19
CA LYS A 83 -10.28 0.69 4.90
C LYS A 83 -10.57 -0.14 3.65
N ARG A 84 -9.71 -0.03 2.64
CA ARG A 84 -9.88 -0.80 1.43
C ARG A 84 -9.68 -2.29 1.66
N LYS A 85 -8.75 -2.67 2.53
CA LYS A 85 -8.54 -4.07 2.87
C LYS A 85 -9.80 -4.69 3.47
N THR A 86 -10.45 -3.96 4.35
CA THR A 86 -11.69 -4.44 4.96
C THR A 86 -12.75 -4.70 3.90
N LYS A 87 -12.89 -3.78 2.96
CA LYS A 87 -13.86 -3.96 1.89
C LYS A 87 -13.48 -5.08 0.95
N ALA A 88 -12.19 -5.21 0.67
CA ALA A 88 -11.73 -6.29 -0.20
C ALA A 88 -12.06 -7.64 0.43
N GLY A 89 -11.93 -7.75 1.76
CA GLY A 89 -12.31 -8.96 2.45
C GLY A 89 -13.78 -9.28 2.30
N ILE A 90 -14.62 -8.27 2.38
CA ILE A 90 -16.05 -8.45 2.18
C ILE A 90 -16.34 -8.90 0.74
N ASP A 91 -15.64 -8.31 -0.21
CA ASP A 91 -15.83 -8.68 -1.61
C ASP A 91 -15.46 -10.13 -1.84
N GLU A 92 -14.45 -10.61 -1.17
CA GLU A 92 -14.04 -12.00 -1.30
C GLU A 92 -15.11 -12.95 -0.82
N LEU A 93 -16.03 -12.46 0.00
CA LEU A 93 -17.16 -13.26 0.44
C LEU A 93 -18.32 -13.21 -0.54
N GLY A 94 -18.12 -12.62 -1.70
CA GLY A 94 -19.10 -12.64 -2.76
C GLY A 94 -19.88 -11.36 -2.94
N VAL A 95 -19.59 -10.33 -2.19
CA VAL A 95 -20.26 -9.05 -2.37
C VAL A 95 -19.49 -8.24 -3.40
N PRO A 96 -20.13 -7.86 -4.51
CA PRO A 96 -19.43 -7.12 -5.53
C PRO A 96 -19.01 -5.76 -5.02
N SER A 97 -17.87 -5.47 -5.37
CA SER A 97 -17.38 -4.19 -4.98
C SER A 97 -17.37 -3.26 -6.12
N ARG A 98 -17.62 -2.50 -6.06
CA ARG A 98 -17.50 -1.87 -6.91
C ARG A 98 -17.04 -0.86 -6.75
N ARG A 99 -16.95 -0.32 -6.38
CA ARG A 99 -16.73 0.65 -6.37
C ARG A 99 -15.94 1.12 -5.67
N TRP A 100 -15.36 1.40 -5.42
CA TRP A 100 -14.39 1.95 -4.68
C TRP A 100 -14.01 3.28 -5.00
#